data_b1f3e900628ff78ca968d3d62fafad00
#
_entry.id   b1f3e900628ff78ca968d3d62fafad00
#
_cell.length_a   1.000
_cell.length_b   1.000
_cell.length_c   1.000
_cell.angle_alpha   90.00
_cell.angle_beta   90.00
_cell.angle_gamma   90.00
#
_symmetry.space_group_name_H-M   'P 1'
#
loop_
_entity.id
_entity.type
_entity.pdbx_description
1 polymer ?
#
loop_
_entity_poly.entity_id
_entity_poly.type
_entity_poly.pdbx_seq_one_letter_code
_entity_poly.pdbx_strand_id
1 'polypeptide(L)'
;MAYLLDANVFIQAKNLHYGMDFCPAFWDWLIQNNTAKNVFSIEKVGDEILAIADELADWADNRGPDFFLKPDATLLPALTTVSAWAAGQTYEPAAVNTFLLVADYYLVAHALAHRHTVVTHEIASSSTKKIKIPDACIGLGIKCVTPYEMLRTERARFILGPQK
;
A
#
# COMPACT_ATOMS: atom_id res chain seq x y z
N MET A 1 -8.36 12.99 1.99
CA MET A 1 -7.18 12.13 2.17
C MET A 1 -7.62 10.68 2.30
N ALA A 2 -6.97 9.80 1.61
CA ALA A 2 -7.27 8.38 1.65
C ALA A 2 -6.04 7.57 2.08
N TYR A 3 -6.23 6.27 2.25
CA TYR A 3 -5.15 5.32 2.51
C TYR A 3 -4.74 4.62 1.22
N LEU A 4 -3.44 4.48 1.00
CA LEU A 4 -2.86 3.66 -0.06
C LEU A 4 -2.16 2.45 0.54
N LEU A 5 -2.62 1.26 0.19
CA LEU A 5 -2.16 0.01 0.78
C LEU A 5 -1.03 -0.61 -0.03
N ASP A 6 0.06 -0.94 0.65
CA ASP A 6 1.18 -1.72 0.13
C ASP A 6 0.78 -3.19 -0.08
N ALA A 7 1.48 -3.88 -0.97
CA ALA A 7 1.22 -5.29 -1.28
C ALA A 7 1.23 -6.19 -0.05
N ASN A 8 2.16 -5.97 0.88
CA ASN A 8 2.27 -6.79 2.09
C ASN A 8 1.03 -6.73 3.00
N VAL A 9 0.26 -5.65 2.94
CA VAL A 9 -1.00 -5.54 3.70
C VAL A 9 -1.98 -6.62 3.24
N PHE A 10 -2.13 -6.79 1.93
CA PHE A 10 -3.02 -7.81 1.35
C PHE A 10 -2.47 -9.22 1.56
N ILE A 11 -1.18 -9.41 1.29
CA ILE A 11 -0.53 -10.73 1.35
C ILE A 11 -0.54 -11.27 2.78
N GLN A 12 -0.16 -10.46 3.76
CA GLN A 12 -0.17 -10.89 5.16
C GLN A 12 -1.58 -11.03 5.72
N ALA A 13 -2.53 -10.19 5.29
CA ALA A 13 -3.93 -10.35 5.66
C ALA A 13 -4.46 -11.70 5.20
N LYS A 14 -4.27 -12.04 3.94
CA LYS A 14 -4.71 -13.31 3.37
C LYS A 14 -4.03 -14.52 4.03
N ASN A 15 -2.72 -14.44 4.26
CA ASN A 15 -1.94 -15.59 4.77
C ASN A 15 -2.01 -15.77 6.27
N LEU A 16 -2.17 -14.68 7.05
CA LEU A 16 -2.00 -14.71 8.51
C LEU A 16 -3.16 -14.07 9.28
N HIS A 17 -3.41 -12.77 9.07
CA HIS A 17 -4.22 -11.98 10.01
C HIS A 17 -5.72 -12.09 9.75
N TYR A 18 -6.12 -12.09 8.50
CA TYR A 18 -7.52 -12.00 8.07
C TYR A 18 -7.77 -12.91 6.88
N GLY A 19 -7.49 -14.20 7.02
CA GLY A 19 -7.74 -15.17 5.98
C GLY A 19 -9.17 -15.06 5.44
N MET A 20 -9.34 -15.20 4.14
CA MET A 20 -10.66 -15.06 3.48
C MET A 20 -11.67 -16.09 3.97
N ASP A 21 -11.17 -17.24 4.44
CA ASP A 21 -11.97 -18.34 4.95
C ASP A 21 -12.54 -18.07 6.36
N PHE A 22 -11.79 -17.39 7.24
CA PHE A 22 -12.24 -17.16 8.61
C PHE A 22 -12.53 -15.69 8.94
N CYS A 23 -12.09 -14.73 8.12
CA CYS A 23 -12.36 -13.32 8.33
C CYS A 23 -12.71 -12.60 7.01
N PRO A 24 -13.80 -13.00 6.33
CA PRO A 24 -14.25 -12.32 5.12
C PRO A 24 -14.62 -10.85 5.38
N ALA A 25 -14.95 -10.50 6.62
CA ALA A 25 -15.32 -9.14 7.00
C ALA A 25 -14.22 -8.10 6.75
N PHE A 26 -12.94 -8.47 6.86
CA PHE A 26 -11.84 -7.57 6.52
C PHE A 26 -11.87 -7.19 5.03
N TRP A 27 -12.11 -8.17 4.17
CA TRP A 27 -12.13 -7.97 2.71
C TRP A 27 -13.35 -7.17 2.28
N ASP A 28 -14.50 -7.42 2.89
CA ASP A 28 -15.70 -6.61 2.70
C ASP A 28 -15.50 -5.18 3.18
N TRP A 29 -14.80 -5.00 4.31
CA TRP A 29 -14.42 -3.68 4.83
C TRP A 29 -13.57 -2.89 3.83
N LEU A 30 -12.59 -3.53 3.19
CA LEU A 30 -11.78 -2.90 2.15
C LEU A 30 -12.65 -2.41 0.99
N ILE A 31 -13.57 -3.25 0.52
CA ILE A 31 -14.49 -2.90 -0.57
C ILE A 31 -15.39 -1.72 -0.19
N GLN A 32 -15.98 -1.75 1.00
CA GLN A 32 -16.84 -0.68 1.49
C GLN A 32 -16.08 0.65 1.60
N ASN A 33 -14.87 0.62 2.14
CA ASN A 33 -14.04 1.81 2.27
C ASN A 33 -13.50 2.32 0.93
N ASN A 34 -13.29 1.44 -0.03
CA ASN A 34 -12.98 1.85 -1.39
C ASN A 34 -14.17 2.56 -2.05
N THR A 35 -15.38 2.03 -1.90
CA THR A 35 -16.60 2.68 -2.38
C THR A 35 -16.78 4.06 -1.76
N ALA A 36 -16.42 4.21 -0.48
CA ALA A 36 -16.44 5.49 0.24
C ALA A 36 -15.26 6.42 -0.12
N LYS A 37 -14.38 6.02 -1.05
CA LYS A 37 -13.19 6.77 -1.47
C LYS A 37 -12.15 6.98 -0.36
N ASN A 38 -12.10 6.06 0.60
CA ASN A 38 -11.22 6.14 1.75
C ASN A 38 -10.01 5.20 1.66
N VAL A 39 -10.11 4.11 0.91
CA VAL A 39 -9.06 3.09 0.76
C VAL A 39 -8.83 2.76 -0.70
N PHE A 40 -7.56 2.77 -1.10
CA PHE A 40 -7.09 2.42 -2.44
C PHE A 40 -5.77 1.68 -2.37
N SER A 41 -5.35 1.17 -3.50
CA SER A 41 -3.97 0.82 -3.79
C SER A 41 -3.62 1.33 -5.19
N ILE A 42 -2.55 0.84 -5.77
CA ILE A 42 -2.10 1.27 -7.10
C ILE A 42 -1.99 0.06 -8.04
N GLU A 43 -2.02 0.34 -9.34
CA GLU A 43 -1.95 -0.69 -10.38
C GLU A 43 -0.74 -1.61 -10.20
N LYS A 44 0.43 -1.07 -9.90
CA LYS A 44 1.65 -1.88 -9.72
C LYS A 44 1.58 -2.84 -8.53
N VAL A 45 0.89 -2.47 -7.47
CA VAL A 45 0.60 -3.39 -6.35
C VAL A 45 -0.36 -4.49 -6.81
N GLY A 46 -1.39 -4.12 -7.56
CA GLY A 46 -2.30 -5.08 -8.17
C GLY A 46 -1.58 -6.08 -9.07
N ASP A 47 -0.64 -5.62 -9.88
CA ASP A 47 0.17 -6.48 -10.76
C ASP A 47 1.01 -7.48 -9.97
N GLU A 48 1.62 -7.07 -8.86
CA GLU A 48 2.35 -7.98 -7.97
C GLU A 48 1.44 -9.07 -7.39
N ILE A 49 0.25 -8.69 -6.95
CA ILE A 49 -0.73 -9.63 -6.38
C ILE A 49 -1.23 -10.61 -7.44
N LEU A 50 -1.55 -10.13 -8.64
CA LEU A 50 -2.02 -10.96 -9.75
C LEU A 50 -0.98 -12.00 -10.16
N ALA A 51 0.31 -11.67 -10.07
CA ALA A 51 1.40 -12.58 -10.42
C ALA A 51 1.50 -13.81 -9.49
N ILE A 52 0.93 -13.74 -8.27
CA ILE A 52 0.93 -14.85 -7.31
C ILE A 52 -0.04 -15.97 -7.74
N ALA A 53 -1.08 -15.63 -8.49
CA ALA A 53 -2.07 -16.55 -9.07
C ALA A 53 -2.79 -17.44 -8.03
N ASP A 54 -3.21 -16.85 -6.93
CA ASP A 54 -3.95 -17.48 -5.84
C ASP A 54 -5.34 -16.82 -5.64
N GLU A 55 -6.03 -17.15 -4.55
CA GLU A 55 -7.34 -16.57 -4.24
C GLU A 55 -7.27 -15.04 -4.02
N LEU A 56 -6.14 -14.51 -3.54
CA LEU A 56 -5.93 -13.06 -3.43
C LEU A 56 -5.85 -12.43 -4.81
N ALA A 57 -5.18 -13.08 -5.77
CA ALA A 57 -5.13 -12.62 -7.15
C ALA A 57 -6.54 -12.54 -7.76
N ASP A 58 -7.36 -13.54 -7.52
CA ASP A 58 -8.76 -13.55 -7.98
C ASP A 58 -9.57 -12.41 -7.37
N TRP A 59 -9.39 -12.17 -6.07
CA TRP A 59 -10.03 -11.04 -5.40
C TRP A 59 -9.61 -9.70 -6.00
N ALA A 60 -8.31 -9.51 -6.22
CA ALA A 60 -7.74 -8.29 -6.78
C ALA A 60 -8.21 -8.04 -8.21
N ASP A 61 -8.26 -9.08 -9.04
CA ASP A 61 -8.71 -8.99 -10.43
C ASP A 61 -10.16 -8.46 -10.52
N ASN A 62 -11.00 -8.80 -9.57
CA ASN A 62 -12.38 -8.34 -9.50
C ASN A 62 -12.53 -6.89 -9.00
N ARG A 63 -11.46 -6.22 -8.55
CA ARG A 63 -11.55 -4.84 -8.01
C ARG A 63 -11.43 -3.78 -9.09
N GLY A 64 -10.57 -3.98 -10.08
CA GLY A 64 -10.37 -3.06 -11.20
C GLY A 64 -9.69 -1.73 -10.82
N PRO A 65 -9.70 -0.75 -11.76
CA PRO A 65 -8.97 0.51 -11.61
C PRO A 65 -9.56 1.47 -10.58
N ASP A 66 -10.76 1.24 -10.10
CA ASP A 66 -11.34 2.04 -9.01
C ASP A 66 -10.71 1.73 -7.66
N PHE A 67 -10.12 0.56 -7.52
CA PHE A 67 -9.38 0.14 -6.33
C PHE A 67 -7.87 0.27 -6.53
N PHE A 68 -7.36 -0.25 -7.64
CA PHE A 68 -5.94 -0.21 -8.01
C PHE A 68 -5.72 0.92 -9.01
N LEU A 69 -5.40 2.10 -8.49
CA LEU A 69 -5.34 3.34 -9.27
C LEU A 69 -4.24 3.31 -10.33
N LYS A 70 -4.60 3.74 -11.53
CA LYS A 70 -3.64 3.94 -12.61
C LYS A 70 -2.85 5.23 -12.43
N PRO A 71 -1.64 5.32 -13.02
CA PRO A 71 -0.89 6.56 -13.07
C PRO A 71 -1.70 7.68 -13.75
N ASP A 72 -1.61 8.88 -13.21
CA ASP A 72 -2.16 10.10 -13.82
C ASP A 72 -1.05 11.13 -14.07
N ALA A 73 -1.41 12.28 -14.63
CA ALA A 73 -0.45 13.32 -14.98
C ALA A 73 0.28 13.91 -13.75
N THR A 74 -0.29 13.83 -12.57
CA THR A 74 0.33 14.35 -11.34
C THR A 74 1.45 13.45 -10.83
N LEU A 75 1.52 12.21 -11.31
CA LEU A 75 2.51 11.25 -10.85
C LEU A 75 3.93 11.60 -11.30
N LEU A 76 4.12 12.12 -12.51
CA LEU A 76 5.45 12.41 -13.06
C LEU A 76 6.29 13.34 -12.18
N PRO A 77 5.77 14.51 -11.74
CA PRO A 77 6.54 15.37 -10.83
C PRO A 77 6.84 14.68 -9.49
N ALA A 78 5.90 13.89 -8.98
CA ALA A 78 6.09 13.16 -7.73
C ALA A 78 7.17 12.08 -7.88
N LEU A 79 7.19 11.33 -8.97
CA LEU A 79 8.25 10.37 -9.26
C LEU A 79 9.62 11.04 -9.30
N THR A 80 9.74 12.20 -9.91
CA THR A 80 10.98 12.96 -9.96
C THR A 80 11.42 13.39 -8.56
N THR A 81 10.50 13.87 -7.73
CA THR A 81 10.78 14.26 -6.35
C THR A 81 11.25 13.06 -5.51
N VAL A 82 10.58 11.93 -5.62
CA VAL A 82 10.94 10.72 -4.86
C VAL A 82 12.31 10.18 -5.31
N SER A 83 12.58 10.11 -6.61
CA SER A 83 13.87 9.65 -7.12
C SER A 83 15.02 10.57 -6.70
N ALA A 84 14.82 11.87 -6.73
CA ALA A 84 15.80 12.86 -6.27
C ALA A 84 16.07 12.70 -4.76
N TRP A 85 15.02 12.48 -3.97
CA TRP A 85 15.20 12.20 -2.55
C TRP A 85 16.05 10.95 -2.33
N ALA A 86 15.73 9.84 -3.00
CA ALA A 86 16.47 8.58 -2.87
C ALA A 86 17.96 8.73 -3.24
N ALA A 87 18.24 9.43 -4.33
CA ALA A 87 19.61 9.67 -4.80
C ALA A 87 20.37 10.65 -3.89
N GLY A 88 19.68 11.53 -3.19
CA GLY A 88 20.26 12.53 -2.30
C GLY A 88 20.59 12.01 -0.89
N GLN A 89 20.21 10.79 -0.56
CA GLN A 89 20.50 10.15 0.73
C GLN A 89 21.81 9.35 0.66
N THR A 90 22.13 8.67 1.74
CA THR A 90 23.36 7.85 1.86
C THR A 90 23.16 6.39 1.48
N TYR A 91 22.10 6.05 0.74
CA TYR A 91 21.84 4.68 0.30
C TYR A 91 22.88 4.21 -0.72
N GLU A 92 23.20 2.92 -0.67
CA GLU A 92 24.03 2.31 -1.69
C GLU A 92 23.36 2.42 -3.07
N PRO A 93 24.13 2.59 -4.16
CA PRO A 93 23.55 2.69 -5.52
C PRO A 93 22.63 1.52 -5.89
N ALA A 94 22.97 0.30 -5.47
CA ALA A 94 22.12 -0.87 -5.71
C ALA A 94 20.77 -0.78 -4.99
N ALA A 95 20.72 -0.18 -3.79
CA ALA A 95 19.47 0.04 -3.05
C ALA A 95 18.58 1.04 -3.78
N VAL A 96 19.14 2.14 -4.27
CA VAL A 96 18.41 3.13 -5.06
C VAL A 96 17.86 2.51 -6.33
N ASN A 97 18.69 1.80 -7.08
CA ASN A 97 18.27 1.15 -8.32
C ASN A 97 17.14 0.15 -8.11
N THR A 98 17.23 -0.67 -7.06
CA THR A 98 16.18 -1.63 -6.72
C THR A 98 14.87 -0.93 -6.36
N PHE A 99 14.94 0.11 -5.53
CA PHE A 99 13.74 0.88 -5.15
C PHE A 99 13.01 1.48 -6.35
N LEU A 100 13.75 2.04 -7.32
CA LEU A 100 13.17 2.65 -8.50
C LEU A 100 12.50 1.65 -9.47
N LEU A 101 12.74 0.35 -9.29
CA LEU A 101 12.20 -0.71 -10.16
C LEU A 101 10.95 -1.39 -9.60
N VAL A 102 10.60 -1.15 -8.35
CA VAL A 102 9.51 -1.88 -7.66
C VAL A 102 8.31 -0.98 -7.38
N ALA A 103 7.20 -1.60 -7.02
CA ALA A 103 5.94 -0.90 -6.73
C ALA A 103 6.07 0.15 -5.61
N ASP A 104 6.98 -0.07 -4.66
CA ASP A 104 7.22 0.84 -3.53
C ASP A 104 7.46 2.29 -3.97
N TYR A 105 8.26 2.49 -5.00
CA TYR A 105 8.54 3.79 -5.59
C TYR A 105 7.26 4.49 -6.06
N TYR A 106 6.44 3.76 -6.79
CA TYR A 106 5.19 4.30 -7.35
C TYR A 106 4.15 4.54 -6.26
N LEU A 107 4.11 3.69 -5.24
CA LEU A 107 3.21 3.86 -4.10
C LEU A 107 3.52 5.15 -3.33
N VAL A 108 4.79 5.38 -3.03
CA VAL A 108 5.26 6.60 -2.35
C VAL A 108 4.97 7.84 -3.20
N ALA A 109 5.20 7.75 -4.52
CA ALA A 109 4.94 8.87 -5.44
C ALA A 109 3.44 9.20 -5.52
N HIS A 110 2.56 8.21 -5.58
CA HIS A 110 1.11 8.42 -5.55
C HIS A 110 0.68 9.11 -4.24
N ALA A 111 1.21 8.65 -3.12
CA ALA A 111 0.91 9.25 -1.82
C ALA A 111 1.37 10.70 -1.75
N LEU A 112 2.55 11.00 -2.28
CA LEU A 112 3.08 12.37 -2.35
C LEU A 112 2.19 13.26 -3.22
N ALA A 113 1.83 12.80 -4.41
CA ALA A 113 1.05 13.56 -5.38
C ALA A 113 -0.34 13.93 -4.87
N HIS A 114 -0.98 13.01 -4.15
CA HIS A 114 -2.38 13.14 -3.72
C HIS A 114 -2.56 13.34 -2.21
N ARG A 115 -1.47 13.43 -1.47
CA ARG A 115 -1.47 13.57 0.00
C ARG A 115 -2.21 12.42 0.71
N HIS A 116 -2.01 11.20 0.22
CA HIS A 116 -2.56 10.01 0.87
C HIS A 116 -1.65 9.51 1.98
N THR A 117 -2.23 8.76 2.90
CA THR A 117 -1.49 8.02 3.93
C THR A 117 -1.11 6.65 3.39
N VAL A 118 0.17 6.30 3.46
CA VAL A 118 0.64 4.95 3.08
C VAL A 118 0.41 3.98 4.22
N VAL A 119 -0.07 2.79 3.89
CA VAL A 119 -0.28 1.69 4.84
C VAL A 119 0.64 0.54 4.49
N THR A 120 1.51 0.16 5.43
CA THR A 120 2.47 -0.93 5.23
C THR A 120 2.80 -1.63 6.54
N HIS A 121 3.18 -2.90 6.45
CA HIS A 121 3.78 -3.65 7.56
C HIS A 121 5.28 -3.39 7.71
N GLU A 122 5.90 -2.72 6.74
CA GLU A 122 7.33 -2.41 6.83
C GLU A 122 7.62 -1.52 8.03
N ILE A 123 8.82 -1.71 8.60
CA ILE A 123 9.33 -0.94 9.73
C ILE A 123 10.51 -0.11 9.24
N ALA A 124 10.60 1.14 9.72
CA ALA A 124 11.73 2.02 9.44
C ALA A 124 13.07 1.34 9.81
N SER A 125 14.08 1.57 9.00
CA SER A 125 15.40 0.95 9.15
C SER A 125 16.49 1.99 8.89
N SER A 126 17.61 1.89 9.62
CA SER A 126 18.79 2.71 9.36
C SER A 126 19.73 2.09 8.30
N SER A 127 19.38 0.95 7.73
CA SER A 127 20.21 0.26 6.73
C SER A 127 20.33 1.10 5.45
N THR A 128 21.56 1.17 4.90
CA THR A 128 21.83 1.81 3.61
C THR A 128 21.67 0.85 2.43
N LYS A 129 21.38 -0.42 2.70
CA LYS A 129 21.30 -1.50 1.69
C LYS A 129 19.90 -1.68 1.11
N LYS A 130 18.89 -1.09 1.73
CA LYS A 130 17.51 -1.15 1.25
C LYS A 130 16.76 0.12 1.66
N ILE A 131 15.98 0.67 0.72
CA ILE A 131 15.05 1.77 1.00
C ILE A 131 13.72 1.16 1.45
N LYS A 132 13.36 1.39 2.70
CA LYS A 132 12.05 0.99 3.25
C LYS A 132 11.01 2.07 3.01
N ILE A 133 9.77 1.67 2.79
CA ILE A 133 8.64 2.62 2.59
C ILE A 133 8.54 3.63 3.73
N PRO A 134 8.59 3.24 5.04
CA PRO A 134 8.51 4.22 6.12
C PRO A 134 9.61 5.26 6.09
N ASP A 135 10.84 4.89 5.72
CA ASP A 135 11.96 5.84 5.64
C ASP A 135 11.75 6.85 4.52
N ALA A 136 11.25 6.41 3.36
CA ALA A 136 10.91 7.30 2.25
C ALA A 136 9.78 8.27 2.66
N CYS A 137 8.76 7.76 3.32
CA CYS A 137 7.64 8.58 3.79
C CYS A 137 8.10 9.64 4.80
N ILE A 138 8.93 9.27 5.77
CA ILE A 138 9.50 10.22 6.74
C ILE A 138 10.29 11.31 6.01
N GLY A 139 11.16 10.91 5.09
CA GLY A 139 12.00 11.85 4.35
C GLY A 139 11.23 12.81 3.43
N LEU A 140 10.06 12.40 2.97
CA LEU A 140 9.22 13.17 2.03
C LEU A 140 8.01 13.84 2.70
N GLY A 141 7.85 13.70 4.02
CA GLY A 141 6.73 14.28 4.74
C GLY A 141 5.39 13.61 4.46
N ILE A 142 5.40 12.32 4.12
CA ILE A 142 4.21 11.51 3.86
C ILE A 142 3.84 10.75 5.13
N LYS A 143 2.56 10.78 5.49
CA LYS A 143 2.06 9.99 6.62
C LYS A 143 2.09 8.50 6.28
N CYS A 144 2.65 7.70 7.18
CA CYS A 144 2.77 6.26 7.03
C CYS A 144 2.28 5.57 8.30
N VAL A 145 1.40 4.59 8.16
CA VAL A 145 0.80 3.86 9.28
C VAL A 145 0.81 2.36 9.02
N THR A 146 0.67 1.58 10.10
CA THR A 146 0.43 0.14 10.00
C THR A 146 -1.03 -0.14 9.65
N PRO A 147 -1.36 -1.34 9.13
CA PRO A 147 -2.76 -1.72 8.92
C PRO A 147 -3.58 -1.64 10.21
N TYR A 148 -3.01 -1.98 11.35
CA TYR A 148 -3.70 -1.93 12.64
C TYR A 148 -4.04 -0.50 13.05
N GLU A 149 -3.12 0.44 12.84
CA GLU A 149 -3.37 1.87 13.09
C GLU A 149 -4.49 2.40 12.18
N MET A 150 -4.48 2.01 10.89
CA MET A 150 -5.56 2.35 9.96
C MET A 150 -6.91 1.85 10.47
N LEU A 151 -6.99 0.55 10.80
CA LEU A 151 -8.24 -0.07 11.27
C LEU A 151 -8.75 0.59 12.56
N ARG A 152 -7.86 0.92 13.49
CA ARG A 152 -8.24 1.60 14.73
C ARG A 152 -8.70 3.03 14.51
N THR A 153 -7.99 3.78 13.66
CA THR A 153 -8.36 5.15 13.30
C THR A 153 -9.74 5.20 12.64
N GLU A 154 -10.01 4.24 11.76
CA GLU A 154 -11.30 4.13 11.06
C GLU A 154 -12.37 3.41 11.89
N ARG A 155 -12.06 3.02 13.13
CA ARG A 155 -12.96 2.33 14.04
C ARG A 155 -13.56 1.05 13.46
N ALA A 156 -12.77 0.33 12.66
CA ALA A 156 -13.18 -0.94 12.08
C ALA A 156 -13.46 -1.97 13.20
N ARG A 157 -14.56 -2.73 13.05
CA ARG A 157 -14.93 -3.78 13.99
C ARG A 157 -15.39 -5.00 13.23
N PHE A 158 -14.66 -6.09 13.38
CA PHE A 158 -15.03 -7.39 12.79
C PHE A 158 -15.65 -8.22 13.92
N ILE A 159 -16.97 -8.24 13.97
CA ILE A 159 -17.75 -8.86 15.02
C ILE A 159 -18.63 -9.97 14.45
N LEU A 160 -19.02 -10.89 15.32
CA LEU A 160 -20.00 -11.92 14.93
C LEU A 160 -21.34 -11.26 14.61
N GLY A 161 -21.88 -11.59 13.44
CA GLY A 161 -23.22 -11.20 13.08
C GLY A 161 -24.28 -12.03 13.80
N PRO A 162 -25.58 -11.70 13.57
CA PRO A 162 -26.65 -12.52 14.10
C PRO A 162 -26.52 -13.98 13.63
N GLN A 163 -26.55 -14.89 14.59
CA GLN A 163 -26.57 -16.34 14.30
C GLN A 163 -27.97 -16.68 13.77
N LYS A 164 -28.04 -17.30 12.59
CA LYS A 164 -29.29 -17.82 12.01
C LYS A 164 -29.46 -19.29 12.35
#